data_98f69975941be42ecfe32c366b1191ef
#
_entry.id   98f69975941be42ecfe32c366b1191ef
#
_cell.length_a   1.000
_cell.length_b   1.000
_cell.length_c   1.000
_cell.angle_alpha   90.00
_cell.angle_beta   90.00
_cell.angle_gamma   90.00
#
_symmetry.space_group_name_H-M   'P 1'
#
loop_
_entity.id
_entity.type
_entity.pdbx_description
1 polymer ?
#
loop_
_entity_poly.entity_id
_entity_poly.type
_entity_poly.pdbx_seq_one_letter_code
_entity_poly.pdbx_strand_id
1 'polypeptide(L)'
;VRTAFQEGGENDPINQLLAYHVDLTTPSFGIQEEHNTPDGIFEMMPGTPRIRNGYLYGNDKPGLGIDIDEKIAAKYPLRDDYHNADWTSVRGMDGSVVKP
;
A
#
# COMPACT_ATOMS: atom_id res chain seq x y z
N VAL A 1 19.96 14.40 -4.24
CA VAL A 1 18.56 14.13 -4.58
C VAL A 1 17.96 13.34 -3.44
N ARG A 2 16.75 13.69 -3.00
CA ARG A 2 15.99 12.92 -2.01
C ARG A 2 15.08 11.93 -2.70
N THR A 3 14.85 10.80 -2.07
CA THR A 3 13.92 9.78 -2.55
C THR A 3 12.54 9.99 -1.93
N ALA A 4 11.52 9.61 -2.70
CA ALA A 4 10.15 9.50 -2.25
C ALA A 4 9.58 8.23 -2.87
N PHE A 5 9.10 7.30 -2.04
CA PHE A 5 8.39 6.14 -2.55
C PHE A 5 6.91 6.49 -2.74
N GLN A 6 6.39 6.08 -3.88
CA GLN A 6 4.97 6.05 -4.12
C GLN A 6 4.43 4.69 -3.68
N GLU A 7 3.37 4.68 -2.91
CA GLU A 7 2.62 3.47 -2.66
C GLU A 7 1.88 3.06 -3.94
N GLY A 8 2.30 1.94 -4.51
CA GLY A 8 1.89 1.49 -5.85
C GLY A 8 0.51 0.86 -5.92
N GLY A 9 -0.29 0.91 -4.88
CA GLY A 9 -1.60 0.28 -4.85
C GLY A 9 -2.50 0.85 -3.77
N GLU A 10 -3.76 0.93 -4.06
CA GLU A 10 -4.77 1.38 -3.11
C GLU A 10 -4.77 0.49 -1.86
N ASN A 11 -4.27 1.02 -0.75
CA ASN A 11 -4.32 0.40 0.58
C ASN A 11 -3.61 -0.96 0.71
N ASP A 12 -2.45 -1.13 0.09
CA ASP A 12 -1.65 -2.34 0.25
C ASP A 12 -0.57 -2.18 1.34
N PRO A 13 -0.80 -2.67 2.57
CA PRO A 13 0.16 -2.55 3.66
C PRO A 13 1.48 -3.29 3.43
N ILE A 14 1.51 -4.26 2.51
CA ILE A 14 2.73 -5.02 2.19
C ILE A 14 3.68 -4.12 1.42
N ASN A 15 3.20 -3.45 0.37
CA ASN A 15 4.01 -2.48 -0.38
C ASN A 15 4.42 -1.29 0.48
N GLN A 16 3.52 -0.80 1.34
CA GLN A 16 3.82 0.26 2.30
C GLN A 16 4.99 -0.12 3.22
N LEU A 17 5.00 -1.34 3.74
CA LEU A 17 6.08 -1.84 4.59
C LEU A 17 7.38 -2.10 3.83
N LEU A 18 7.30 -2.57 2.58
CA LEU A 18 8.48 -2.68 1.72
C LEU A 18 9.15 -1.30 1.55
N ALA A 19 8.39 -0.28 1.19
CA ALA A 19 8.88 1.08 1.08
C ALA A 19 9.45 1.59 2.41
N TYR A 20 8.73 1.38 3.53
CA TYR A 20 9.16 1.76 4.87
C TYR A 20 10.55 1.18 5.24
N HIS A 21 10.77 -0.12 4.99
CA HIS A 21 12.07 -0.75 5.29
C HIS A 21 13.20 -0.21 4.40
N VAL A 22 12.93 0.07 3.13
CA VAL A 22 13.90 0.71 2.24
C VAL A 22 14.19 2.13 2.71
N ASP A 23 13.18 2.90 3.07
CA ASP A 23 13.32 4.28 3.53
C ASP A 23 14.14 4.38 4.82
N LEU A 24 13.94 3.47 5.77
CA LEU A 24 14.75 3.41 7.01
C LEU A 24 16.24 3.20 6.75
N THR A 25 16.60 2.59 5.64
CA THR A 25 17.98 2.28 5.28
C THR A 25 18.56 3.21 4.22
N THR A 26 17.75 4.14 3.69
CA THR A 26 18.13 5.03 2.60
C THR A 26 18.58 6.39 3.15
N PRO A 27 19.87 6.75 3.05
CA PRO A 27 20.37 8.03 3.59
C PRO A 27 19.78 9.26 2.90
N SER A 28 19.24 9.09 1.69
CA SER A 28 18.63 10.16 0.91
C SER A 28 17.11 10.22 1.05
N PHE A 29 16.53 9.50 2.00
CA PHE A 29 15.10 9.53 2.26
C PHE A 29 14.58 10.96 2.44
N GLY A 30 13.45 11.25 1.82
CA GLY A 30 12.76 12.53 1.91
C GLY A 30 11.37 12.41 2.52
N ILE A 31 10.53 11.61 1.89
CA ILE A 31 9.15 11.39 2.29
C ILE A 31 8.65 10.07 1.67
N GLN A 32 7.70 9.42 2.32
CA GLN A 32 6.94 8.31 1.75
C GLN A 32 5.51 8.80 1.47
N GLU A 33 4.98 8.46 0.31
CA GLU A 33 3.58 8.67 -0.01
C GLU A 33 2.74 7.60 0.69
N GLU A 34 1.63 8.01 1.26
CA GLU A 34 0.75 7.14 2.03
C GLU A 34 -0.71 7.39 1.70
N HIS A 35 -1.48 6.32 1.69
CA HIS A 35 -2.93 6.37 1.58
C HIS A 35 -3.61 6.15 2.92
N ASN A 36 -4.85 6.59 3.03
CA ASN A 36 -5.65 6.33 4.22
C ASN A 36 -6.06 4.86 4.29
N THR A 37 -5.49 4.13 5.23
CA THR A 37 -5.76 2.70 5.42
C THR A 37 -7.10 2.50 6.16
N PRO A 38 -8.07 1.79 5.58
CA PRO A 38 -9.34 1.47 6.24
C PRO A 38 -9.15 0.61 7.49
N ASP A 39 -10.04 0.78 8.48
CA ASP A 39 -9.98 0.03 9.75
C ASP A 39 -9.99 -1.49 9.55
N GLY A 40 -10.75 -1.99 8.58
CA GLY A 40 -10.80 -3.42 8.25
C GLY A 40 -9.45 -4.00 7.85
N ILE A 41 -8.57 -3.22 7.23
CA ILE A 41 -7.21 -3.64 6.91
C ILE A 41 -6.38 -3.83 8.18
N PHE A 42 -6.50 -2.93 9.15
CA PHE A 42 -5.78 -3.08 10.43
C PHE A 42 -6.23 -4.31 11.23
N GLU A 43 -7.51 -4.71 11.09
CA GLU A 43 -8.01 -5.93 11.70
C GLU A 43 -7.51 -7.19 10.97
N MET A 44 -7.60 -7.16 9.64
CA MET A 44 -7.26 -8.30 8.79
C MET A 44 -5.75 -8.54 8.70
N MET A 45 -4.96 -7.46 8.75
CA MET A 45 -3.51 -7.50 8.55
C MET A 45 -2.78 -6.95 9.79
N PRO A 46 -2.63 -7.76 10.85
CA PRO A 46 -1.91 -7.35 12.05
C PRO A 46 -0.44 -7.06 11.74
N GLY A 47 0.03 -5.90 12.14
CA GLY A 47 1.35 -5.39 11.80
C GLY A 47 1.32 -4.24 10.79
N THR A 48 0.17 -3.95 10.19
CA THR A 48 -0.03 -2.76 9.34
C THR A 48 0.48 -1.52 10.05
N PRO A 49 1.37 -0.73 9.43
CA PRO A 49 1.95 0.45 10.06
C PRO A 49 0.90 1.54 10.26
N ARG A 50 1.16 2.41 11.21
CA ARG A 50 0.21 3.49 11.56
C ARG A 50 0.88 4.85 11.44
N ILE A 51 0.16 5.78 10.84
CA ILE A 51 0.56 7.18 10.79
C ILE A 51 0.13 7.87 12.08
N ARG A 52 1.07 8.56 12.72
CA ARG A 52 0.80 9.43 13.87
C ARG A 52 1.63 10.71 13.73
N ASN A 53 0.96 11.84 13.80
CA ASN A 53 1.63 13.15 13.74
C ASN A 53 2.58 13.31 12.52
N GLY A 54 2.21 12.77 11.37
CA GLY A 54 3.01 12.83 10.15
C GLY A 54 4.18 11.86 10.07
N TYR A 55 4.26 10.89 10.98
CA TYR A 55 5.26 9.83 10.98
C TYR A 55 4.62 8.45 10.87
N LEU A 56 5.24 7.60 10.05
CA LEU A 56 4.86 6.20 9.91
C LEU A 56 5.60 5.35 10.95
N TYR A 57 4.86 4.51 11.65
CA TYR A 57 5.39 3.61 12.68
C TYR A 57 5.18 2.16 12.27
N GLY A 58 6.27 1.47 12.00
CA GLY A 58 6.30 0.02 11.85
C GLY A 58 6.50 -0.69 13.19
N ASN A 59 7.00 -1.93 13.13
CA ASN A 59 7.30 -2.75 14.30
C ASN A 59 8.62 -3.50 14.13
N ASP A 60 9.11 -4.15 15.18
CA ASP A 60 10.40 -4.86 15.20
C ASP A 60 10.26 -6.38 14.97
N LYS A 61 9.14 -6.84 14.42
CA LYS A 61 8.94 -8.25 14.11
C LYS A 61 9.80 -8.67 12.90
N PRO A 62 10.18 -9.95 12.79
CA PRO A 62 10.94 -10.45 11.65
C PRO A 62 10.21 -10.26 10.31
N GLY A 63 10.99 -10.18 9.23
CA GLY A 63 10.48 -9.95 7.87
C GLY A 63 9.88 -8.55 7.73
N LEU A 64 8.75 -8.43 7.08
CA LEU A 64 8.03 -7.17 6.97
C LEU A 64 7.26 -6.78 8.26
N GLY A 65 7.17 -7.70 9.20
CA GLY A 65 6.46 -7.46 10.45
C GLY A 65 4.94 -7.50 10.35
N ILE A 66 4.40 -7.98 9.25
CA ILE A 66 2.96 -8.07 8.96
C ILE A 66 2.54 -9.51 8.73
N ASP A 67 1.31 -9.83 9.01
CA ASP A 67 0.69 -11.13 8.74
C ASP A 67 -0.75 -10.93 8.30
N ILE A 68 -1.40 -11.99 7.81
CA ILE A 68 -2.81 -11.98 7.43
C ILE A 68 -3.58 -12.89 8.37
N ASP A 69 -4.59 -12.33 9.05
CA ASP A 69 -5.58 -13.14 9.76
C ASP A 69 -6.63 -13.67 8.76
N GLU A 70 -6.44 -14.89 8.31
CA GLU A 70 -7.31 -15.54 7.31
C GLU A 70 -8.77 -15.63 7.76
N LYS A 71 -9.03 -15.74 9.08
CA LYS A 71 -10.39 -15.79 9.61
C LYS A 71 -11.10 -14.45 9.49
N ILE A 72 -10.34 -13.38 9.69
CA ILE A 72 -10.86 -12.03 9.49
C ILE A 72 -10.96 -11.73 7.99
N ALA A 73 -9.96 -12.10 7.21
CA ALA A 73 -9.95 -11.92 5.75
C ALA A 73 -11.17 -12.59 5.08
N ALA A 74 -11.59 -13.76 5.57
CA ALA A 74 -12.78 -14.44 5.06
C ALA A 74 -14.09 -13.65 5.22
N LYS A 75 -14.13 -12.61 6.06
CA LYS A 75 -15.28 -11.68 6.18
C LYS A 75 -15.35 -10.67 5.04
N TYR A 76 -14.27 -10.53 4.28
CA TYR A 76 -14.11 -9.59 3.19
C TYR A 76 -13.84 -10.35 1.87
N PRO A 77 -14.82 -11.12 1.35
CA PRO A 77 -14.62 -11.88 0.11
C PRO A 77 -14.38 -10.92 -1.06
N LEU A 78 -13.70 -11.43 -2.08
CA LEU A 78 -13.56 -10.71 -3.33
C LEU A 78 -14.94 -10.33 -3.87
N ARG A 79 -15.09 -9.09 -4.27
CA ARG A 79 -16.34 -8.62 -4.90
C ARG A 79 -16.37 -9.04 -6.36
N ASP A 80 -17.47 -9.66 -6.80
CA ASP A 80 -17.66 -10.07 -8.19
C ASP A 80 -17.72 -8.87 -9.16
N ASP A 81 -18.06 -7.69 -8.64
CA ASP A 81 -18.13 -6.44 -9.39
C ASP A 81 -16.82 -5.61 -9.33
N TYR A 82 -15.75 -6.18 -8.75
CA TYR A 82 -14.45 -5.53 -8.73
C TYR A 82 -13.84 -5.54 -10.12
N HIS A 83 -14.00 -4.44 -10.81
CA HIS A 83 -13.24 -4.16 -12.02
C HIS A 83 -11.99 -3.38 -11.62
N ASN A 84 -10.85 -3.98 -11.84
CA ASN A 84 -9.58 -3.27 -11.78
C ASN A 84 -9.74 -1.96 -12.53
N ALA A 85 -9.31 -0.86 -11.92
CA ALA A 85 -9.37 0.47 -12.55
C ALA A 85 -8.98 0.31 -14.02
N ASP A 86 -9.95 0.50 -14.89
CA ASP A 86 -9.83 0.06 -16.28
C ASP A 86 -8.89 0.98 -17.03
N TRP A 87 -7.59 0.70 -16.92
CA TRP A 87 -6.56 1.40 -17.69
C TRP A 87 -6.82 1.34 -19.19
N THR A 88 -7.67 0.43 -19.63
CA THR A 88 -8.11 0.38 -21.05
C THR A 88 -9.00 1.56 -21.39
N SER A 89 -9.68 2.15 -20.41
CA SER A 89 -10.51 3.35 -20.60
C SER A 89 -9.69 4.62 -20.87
N VAL A 90 -8.41 4.63 -20.51
CA VAL A 90 -7.50 5.77 -20.69
C VAL A 90 -6.48 5.55 -21.81
N ARG A 91 -6.45 4.35 -22.41
CA ARG A 91 -5.53 4.01 -23.50
C ARG A 91 -6.29 3.52 -24.72
N GLY A 92 -5.89 4.00 -25.90
CA GLY A 92 -6.31 3.43 -27.18
C GLY A 92 -5.71 2.03 -27.41
N MET A 93 -6.29 1.28 -28.35
CA MET A 93 -5.77 -0.05 -28.72
C MET A 93 -4.34 -0.02 -29.26
N ASP A 94 -3.88 1.11 -29.74
CA ASP A 94 -2.51 1.38 -30.20
C ASP A 94 -1.55 1.80 -29.06
N GLY A 95 -2.04 1.82 -27.80
CA GLY A 95 -1.31 2.23 -26.62
C GLY A 95 -1.27 3.77 -26.40
N SER A 96 -1.90 4.54 -27.26
CA SER A 96 -1.99 6.00 -27.08
C SER A 96 -2.83 6.36 -25.85
N VAL A 97 -2.45 7.43 -25.15
CA VAL A 97 -3.23 7.96 -24.02
C VAL A 97 -4.41 8.75 -24.58
N VAL A 98 -5.63 8.32 -24.27
CA VAL A 98 -6.87 8.96 -24.76
C VAL A 98 -7.38 10.01 -23.77
N LYS A 99 -7.05 9.87 -22.48
CA LYS A 99 -7.36 10.84 -21.43
C LYS A 99 -6.14 11.01 -20.52
N PRO A 100 -5.84 12.24 -20.09
CA PRO A 100 -4.84 12.48 -19.06
C PRO A 100 -5.31 11.98 -17.70
#